data_32b830528a5725df6cb59b04f6a78cdf
#
_entry.id   32b830528a5725df6cb59b04f6a78cdf
#
_cell.length_a   1.000
_cell.length_b   1.000
_cell.length_c   1.000
_cell.angle_alpha   90.00
_cell.angle_beta   90.00
_cell.angle_gamma   90.00
#
_symmetry.space_group_name_H-M   'P 1'
#
loop_
_entity.id
_entity.type
_entity.pdbx_description
1 polymer ?
#
loop_
_entity_poly.entity_id
_entity_poly.type
_entity_poly.pdbx_seq_one_letter_code
_entity_poly.pdbx_strand_id
1 'polypeptide(L)'
;MRALKASLIALGLLCSGQAYAADPCADYVLQPKPQNVGRDIVGQEMDVLQDQGHMLFAVYEDYPPYSWQEAGVPRGVDIDIARIIAQDLGVEARFNFVSAGENLDADLRNNIWKGALIGGRIANVMMRVPYDSAFKCRVEQVVFTGQYAQESIAIAYDTAIYEDDDKPVPAYFRYDTVAVENDSISDFYLSSFAGGQVSGKVQRFPDMTEAMAALNAGQTNAAMGPLGQLEYGLSEATAVHQPPLAGFAVSKWTLGVAVNFRYRPLSYAVDDAINYALQDGRIAKIFESYGLSFQPPER
;
A
#
# COMPACT_ATOMS: atom_id res chain seq x y z
N MET A 1 77.35 -1.62 -23.14
CA MET A 1 76.05 -1.29 -23.71
C MET A 1 74.94 -1.69 -22.76
N ARG A 2 74.42 -0.72 -22.01
CA ARG A 2 73.35 -0.93 -21.01
C ARG A 2 72.07 -0.34 -21.58
N ALA A 3 71.05 -1.18 -21.80
CA ALA A 3 69.75 -0.78 -22.26
C ALA A 3 68.87 -0.28 -21.09
N LEU A 4 68.43 0.98 -21.14
CA LEU A 4 67.44 1.54 -20.22
C LEU A 4 66.04 1.02 -20.61
N LYS A 5 65.35 0.38 -19.67
CA LYS A 5 63.91 0.10 -19.79
C LYS A 5 63.13 1.28 -19.23
N ALA A 6 62.40 1.98 -20.08
CA ALA A 6 61.45 3.00 -19.68
C ALA A 6 60.12 2.32 -19.32
N SER A 7 59.69 2.45 -18.07
CA SER A 7 58.33 2.04 -17.61
C SER A 7 57.36 3.19 -17.83
N LEU A 8 56.37 3.01 -18.72
CA LEU A 8 55.22 3.89 -18.84
C LEU A 8 54.23 3.56 -17.74
N ILE A 9 54.01 4.50 -16.84
CA ILE A 9 52.91 4.47 -15.86
C ILE A 9 51.70 5.08 -16.56
N ALA A 10 50.72 4.25 -16.90
CA ALA A 10 49.41 4.71 -17.39
C ALA A 10 48.57 5.16 -16.20
N LEU A 11 48.36 6.49 -16.12
CA LEU A 11 47.45 7.11 -15.12
C LEU A 11 46.01 6.97 -15.64
N GLY A 12 45.30 5.97 -15.12
CA GLY A 12 43.86 5.77 -15.40
C GLY A 12 43.03 6.84 -14.69
N LEU A 13 42.45 7.78 -15.47
CA LEU A 13 41.39 8.66 -14.98
C LEU A 13 40.15 7.83 -14.72
N LEU A 14 39.85 7.60 -13.45
CA LEU A 14 38.54 7.15 -13.00
C LEU A 14 37.53 8.32 -13.13
N CYS A 15 36.83 8.39 -14.26
CA CYS A 15 35.61 9.18 -14.36
C CYS A 15 34.55 8.53 -13.47
N SER A 16 34.41 9.04 -12.26
CA SER A 16 33.22 8.77 -11.43
C SER A 16 32.01 9.44 -12.09
N GLY A 17 31.30 8.70 -12.95
CA GLY A 17 30.01 9.11 -13.47
C GLY A 17 29.05 9.19 -12.29
N GLN A 18 28.65 10.42 -11.92
CA GLN A 18 27.51 10.60 -11.03
C GLN A 18 26.28 10.07 -11.78
N ALA A 19 25.75 8.94 -11.32
CA ALA A 19 24.44 8.48 -11.75
C ALA A 19 23.42 9.47 -11.16
N TYR A 20 22.96 10.41 -11.96
CA TYR A 20 21.76 11.17 -11.63
C TYR A 20 20.61 10.18 -11.63
N ALA A 21 19.87 10.12 -10.52
CA ALA A 21 18.61 9.40 -10.49
C ALA A 21 17.71 9.98 -11.58
N ALA A 22 17.24 9.13 -12.49
CA ALA A 22 16.34 9.56 -13.56
C ALA A 22 15.08 10.18 -12.92
N ASP A 23 14.70 11.36 -13.39
CA ASP A 23 13.44 11.99 -12.97
C ASP A 23 12.28 11.08 -13.40
N PRO A 24 11.50 10.50 -12.47
CA PRO A 24 10.40 9.61 -12.81
C PRO A 24 9.27 10.29 -13.61
N CYS A 25 9.27 11.62 -13.65
CA CYS A 25 8.31 12.41 -14.42
C CYS A 25 8.85 12.90 -15.79
N ALA A 26 10.09 12.61 -16.15
CA ALA A 26 10.76 13.16 -17.35
C ALA A 26 10.01 12.82 -18.66
N ASP A 27 9.40 11.64 -18.74
CA ASP A 27 8.68 11.17 -19.93
C ASP A 27 7.17 11.43 -19.86
N TYR A 28 6.69 12.08 -18.79
CA TYR A 28 5.26 12.36 -18.63
C TYR A 28 4.83 13.57 -19.44
N VAL A 29 4.02 13.34 -20.46
CA VAL A 29 3.38 14.41 -21.25
C VAL A 29 2.01 14.72 -20.65
N LEU A 30 1.85 15.95 -20.14
CA LEU A 30 0.57 16.47 -19.64
C LEU A 30 -0.53 16.30 -20.71
N GLN A 31 -1.54 15.50 -20.40
CA GLN A 31 -2.72 15.37 -21.24
C GLN A 31 -3.70 16.52 -20.94
N PRO A 32 -4.32 17.13 -21.96
CA PRO A 32 -5.37 18.12 -21.74
C PRO A 32 -6.52 17.46 -20.97
N LYS A 33 -6.74 17.90 -19.72
CA LYS A 33 -7.85 17.41 -18.90
C LYS A 33 -9.11 18.20 -19.28
N PRO A 34 -10.27 17.56 -19.45
CA PRO A 34 -11.53 18.28 -19.65
C PRO A 34 -11.73 19.25 -18.49
N GLN A 35 -11.99 20.52 -18.80
CA GLN A 35 -12.33 21.49 -17.76
C GLN A 35 -13.68 21.08 -17.15
N ASN A 36 -13.66 20.58 -15.92
CA ASN A 36 -14.87 20.34 -15.17
C ASN A 36 -15.42 21.67 -14.66
N VAL A 37 -16.58 22.03 -15.14
CA VAL A 37 -17.33 23.22 -14.74
C VAL A 37 -18.02 23.07 -13.37
N GLY A 38 -17.83 21.94 -12.66
CA GLY A 38 -18.33 21.74 -11.31
C GLY A 38 -17.49 22.53 -10.30
N ARG A 39 -18.14 23.11 -9.28
CA ARG A 39 -17.42 23.65 -8.12
C ARG A 39 -16.69 22.49 -7.45
N ASP A 40 -15.38 22.53 -7.49
CA ASP A 40 -14.57 21.60 -6.70
C ASP A 40 -14.88 21.87 -5.23
N ILE A 41 -15.50 20.90 -4.56
CA ILE A 41 -15.57 20.88 -3.11
C ILE A 41 -14.17 20.43 -2.69
N VAL A 42 -13.41 21.33 -2.15
CA VAL A 42 -12.03 21.06 -1.73
C VAL A 42 -12.01 20.91 -0.22
N GLY A 43 -11.06 20.14 0.31
CA GLY A 43 -10.79 20.04 1.75
C GLY A 43 -10.62 21.43 2.40
N GLN A 44 -10.16 21.46 3.63
CA GLN A 44 -10.13 22.68 4.42
C GLN A 44 -8.69 23.09 4.73
N GLU A 45 -8.48 24.39 4.90
CA GLU A 45 -7.23 24.94 5.42
C GLU A 45 -6.96 24.43 6.84
N MET A 46 -5.69 24.42 7.26
CA MET A 46 -5.28 23.88 8.56
C MET A 46 -5.92 24.63 9.74
N ASP A 47 -5.99 25.95 9.67
CA ASP A 47 -6.64 26.80 10.68
C ASP A 47 -8.14 26.50 10.79
N VAL A 48 -8.83 26.32 9.68
CA VAL A 48 -10.25 25.91 9.67
C VAL A 48 -10.46 24.56 10.34
N LEU A 49 -9.56 23.60 10.12
CA LEU A 49 -9.61 22.29 10.78
C LEU A 49 -9.41 22.40 12.28
N GLN A 50 -8.48 23.23 12.72
CA GLN A 50 -8.22 23.48 14.13
C GLN A 50 -9.40 24.19 14.81
N ASP A 51 -9.98 25.20 14.16
CA ASP A 51 -11.14 25.94 14.67
C ASP A 51 -12.39 25.07 14.78
N GLN A 52 -12.64 24.16 13.84
CA GLN A 52 -13.78 23.23 13.90
C GLN A 52 -13.53 22.01 14.82
N GLY A 53 -12.28 21.78 15.22
CA GLY A 53 -11.89 20.74 16.17
C GLY A 53 -11.95 19.30 15.65
N HIS A 54 -12.11 19.08 14.34
CA HIS A 54 -12.12 17.73 13.77
C HIS A 54 -11.56 17.67 12.34
N MET A 55 -11.08 16.48 11.96
CA MET A 55 -10.55 16.20 10.64
C MET A 55 -11.18 14.90 10.08
N LEU A 56 -11.56 14.91 8.80
CA LEU A 56 -12.19 13.79 8.14
C LEU A 56 -11.15 12.97 7.36
N PHE A 57 -11.10 11.68 7.63
CA PHE A 57 -10.27 10.71 6.94
C PHE A 57 -11.13 9.81 6.04
N ALA A 58 -10.76 9.65 4.78
CA ALA A 58 -11.29 8.61 3.91
C ALA A 58 -10.49 7.32 4.14
N VAL A 59 -11.20 6.24 4.42
CA VAL A 59 -10.67 4.90 4.64
C VAL A 59 -11.52 3.90 3.88
N TYR A 60 -10.93 2.81 3.40
CA TYR A 60 -11.71 1.78 2.73
C TYR A 60 -12.65 1.08 3.72
N GLU A 61 -13.86 0.74 3.27
CA GLU A 61 -14.82 -0.01 4.05
C GLU A 61 -14.50 -1.51 4.01
N ASP A 62 -14.92 -2.23 5.05
CA ASP A 62 -14.85 -3.70 5.14
C ASP A 62 -13.48 -4.30 4.73
N TYR A 63 -12.40 -3.63 5.15
CA TYR A 63 -11.04 -3.97 4.76
C TYR A 63 -10.13 -4.31 5.96
N PRO A 64 -10.44 -5.38 6.75
CA PRO A 64 -9.58 -5.81 7.86
C PRO A 64 -8.24 -6.35 7.34
N PRO A 65 -7.13 -6.15 8.09
CA PRO A 65 -7.00 -5.52 9.42
C PRO A 65 -6.80 -4.00 9.38
N TYR A 66 -7.07 -3.34 8.27
CA TYR A 66 -6.69 -1.95 8.07
C TYR A 66 -7.79 -0.95 8.41
N SER A 67 -9.01 -1.20 7.94
CA SER A 67 -10.16 -0.33 8.23
C SER A 67 -11.49 -1.08 8.07
N TRP A 68 -12.23 -1.17 9.17
CA TRP A 68 -13.58 -1.74 9.19
C TRP A 68 -14.40 -1.15 10.35
N GLN A 69 -15.67 -1.54 10.44
CA GLN A 69 -16.51 -1.18 11.57
C GLN A 69 -16.92 -2.44 12.35
N GLU A 70 -16.70 -2.42 13.64
CA GLU A 70 -17.21 -3.45 14.56
C GLU A 70 -18.30 -2.84 15.44
N ALA A 71 -19.53 -3.29 15.28
CA ALA A 71 -20.70 -2.71 15.95
C ALA A 71 -20.80 -1.18 15.81
N GLY A 72 -20.44 -0.64 14.65
CA GLY A 72 -20.44 0.78 14.34
C GLY A 72 -19.22 1.56 14.89
N VAL A 73 -18.25 0.88 15.51
CA VAL A 73 -17.03 1.49 16.01
C VAL A 73 -15.90 1.29 14.98
N PRO A 74 -15.27 2.37 14.48
CA PRO A 74 -14.12 2.30 13.58
C PRO A 74 -12.94 1.56 14.22
N ARG A 75 -12.38 0.57 13.50
CA ARG A 75 -11.22 -0.23 13.90
C ARG A 75 -10.25 -0.41 12.74
N GLY A 76 -8.99 -0.70 13.06
CA GLY A 76 -7.95 -1.08 12.11
C GLY A 76 -6.71 -0.21 12.18
N VAL A 77 -5.66 -0.68 11.54
CA VAL A 77 -4.34 -0.02 11.52
C VAL A 77 -4.45 1.41 10.98
N ASP A 78 -5.14 1.59 9.85
CA ASP A 78 -5.28 2.91 9.21
C ASP A 78 -6.15 3.86 10.07
N ILE A 79 -7.12 3.30 10.78
CA ILE A 79 -7.95 4.04 11.74
C ILE A 79 -7.12 4.57 12.91
N ASP A 80 -6.24 3.72 13.46
CA ASP A 80 -5.43 4.08 14.63
C ASP A 80 -4.29 5.04 14.23
N ILE A 81 -3.70 4.88 13.04
CA ILE A 81 -2.74 5.88 12.51
C ILE A 81 -3.44 7.22 12.27
N ALA A 82 -4.65 7.24 11.69
CA ALA A 82 -5.42 8.47 11.51
C ALA A 82 -5.75 9.17 12.84
N ARG A 83 -6.03 8.40 13.90
CA ARG A 83 -6.20 8.94 15.26
C ARG A 83 -4.93 9.59 15.80
N ILE A 84 -3.74 8.98 15.56
CA ILE A 84 -2.46 9.60 15.93
C ILE A 84 -2.27 10.93 15.20
N ILE A 85 -2.51 10.95 13.87
CA ILE A 85 -2.40 12.18 13.08
C ILE A 85 -3.31 13.27 13.66
N ALA A 86 -4.58 12.97 13.88
CA ALA A 86 -5.54 13.93 14.40
C ALA A 86 -5.15 14.43 15.82
N GLN A 87 -4.71 13.51 16.68
CA GLN A 87 -4.25 13.84 18.03
C GLN A 87 -3.04 14.78 18.01
N ASP A 88 -2.04 14.50 17.17
CA ASP A 88 -0.83 15.32 17.06
C ASP A 88 -1.16 16.72 16.47
N LEU A 89 -2.24 16.83 15.68
CA LEU A 89 -2.76 18.10 15.16
C LEU A 89 -3.75 18.81 16.14
N GLY A 90 -4.08 18.19 17.27
CA GLY A 90 -4.99 18.73 18.28
C GLY A 90 -6.47 18.73 17.88
N VAL A 91 -6.89 17.79 17.00
CA VAL A 91 -8.27 17.66 16.50
C VAL A 91 -8.82 16.25 16.68
N GLU A 92 -10.13 16.08 16.55
CA GLU A 92 -10.79 14.77 16.56
C GLU A 92 -10.72 14.09 15.18
N ALA A 93 -10.38 12.80 15.13
CA ALA A 93 -10.47 12.02 13.91
C ALA A 93 -11.93 11.59 13.64
N ARG A 94 -12.43 11.90 12.44
CA ARG A 94 -13.69 11.40 11.90
C ARG A 94 -13.44 10.61 10.64
N PHE A 95 -14.28 9.60 10.38
CA PHE A 95 -14.05 8.65 9.30
C PHE A 95 -15.17 8.67 8.27
N ASN A 96 -14.78 8.64 7.01
CA ASN A 96 -15.64 8.39 5.86
C ASN A 96 -15.21 7.05 5.28
N PHE A 97 -16.02 6.01 5.50
CA PHE A 97 -15.79 4.70 4.91
C PHE A 97 -16.23 4.72 3.45
N VAL A 98 -15.34 4.32 2.56
CA VAL A 98 -15.53 4.43 1.12
C VAL A 98 -15.27 3.08 0.44
N SER A 99 -16.11 2.73 -0.51
CA SER A 99 -15.87 1.58 -1.37
C SER A 99 -14.70 1.87 -2.31
N ALA A 100 -13.85 0.90 -2.58
CA ALA A 100 -12.84 0.99 -3.61
C ALA A 100 -13.50 1.19 -4.98
N GLY A 101 -13.02 2.18 -5.73
CA GLY A 101 -13.49 2.44 -7.08
C GLY A 101 -12.76 1.60 -8.14
N GLU A 102 -12.96 1.96 -9.41
CA GLU A 102 -12.30 1.25 -10.53
C GLU A 102 -10.77 1.34 -10.49
N ASN A 103 -10.26 2.40 -9.90
CA ASN A 103 -8.81 2.64 -9.75
C ASN A 103 -8.54 3.77 -8.75
N LEU A 104 -7.28 3.86 -8.30
CA LEU A 104 -6.85 4.84 -7.31
C LEU A 104 -7.08 6.30 -7.75
N ASP A 105 -7.00 6.64 -9.06
CA ASP A 105 -7.28 8.01 -9.55
C ASP A 105 -8.76 8.38 -9.32
N ALA A 106 -9.66 7.43 -9.53
CA ALA A 106 -11.09 7.61 -9.24
C ALA A 106 -11.34 7.79 -7.73
N ASP A 107 -10.66 7.00 -6.89
CA ASP A 107 -10.79 7.10 -5.44
C ASP A 107 -10.30 8.45 -4.91
N LEU A 108 -9.13 8.89 -5.34
CA LEU A 108 -8.59 10.20 -4.98
C LEU A 108 -9.49 11.34 -5.48
N ARG A 109 -9.98 11.25 -6.71
CA ARG A 109 -10.92 12.24 -7.25
C ARG A 109 -12.19 12.34 -6.41
N ASN A 110 -12.78 11.20 -6.08
CA ASN A 110 -14.05 11.15 -5.38
C ASN A 110 -13.94 11.54 -3.90
N ASN A 111 -12.78 11.31 -3.28
CA ASN A 111 -12.65 11.45 -1.83
C ASN A 111 -11.76 12.62 -1.39
N ILE A 112 -10.89 13.17 -2.27
CA ILE A 112 -9.91 14.20 -1.85
C ILE A 112 -10.09 15.53 -2.57
N TRP A 113 -10.46 15.56 -3.86
CA TRP A 113 -10.43 16.85 -4.56
C TRP A 113 -11.70 17.25 -5.33
N LYS A 114 -12.61 16.32 -5.66
CA LYS A 114 -13.82 16.66 -6.41
C LYS A 114 -15.11 16.26 -5.69
N GLY A 115 -15.13 15.13 -5.02
CA GLY A 115 -16.34 14.51 -4.49
C GLY A 115 -17.02 13.55 -5.49
N ALA A 116 -17.66 12.52 -4.97
CA ALA A 116 -18.48 11.63 -5.76
C ALA A 116 -19.70 12.39 -6.34
N LEU A 117 -20.21 11.93 -7.50
CA LEU A 117 -21.34 12.56 -8.20
C LEU A 117 -22.63 12.58 -7.35
N ILE A 118 -22.79 11.60 -6.46
CA ILE A 118 -23.97 11.46 -5.60
C ILE A 118 -23.50 11.35 -4.15
N GLY A 119 -23.81 12.35 -3.32
CA GLY A 119 -23.69 12.30 -1.86
C GLY A 119 -22.27 12.21 -1.30
N GLY A 120 -21.24 12.35 -2.13
CA GLY A 120 -19.85 12.20 -1.71
C GLY A 120 -19.38 13.32 -0.80
N ARG A 121 -18.71 12.97 0.30
CA ARG A 121 -17.96 13.91 1.14
C ARG A 121 -16.51 13.89 0.74
N ILE A 122 -15.91 15.07 0.66
CA ILE A 122 -14.47 15.20 0.51
C ILE A 122 -13.84 15.11 1.89
N ALA A 123 -12.85 14.20 2.00
CA ALA A 123 -12.03 14.06 3.18
C ALA A 123 -10.82 15.00 3.14
N ASN A 124 -10.25 15.26 4.30
CA ASN A 124 -9.01 16.02 4.41
C ASN A 124 -7.78 15.17 4.08
N VAL A 125 -7.84 13.88 4.42
CA VAL A 125 -6.79 12.89 4.18
C VAL A 125 -7.42 11.59 3.69
N MET A 126 -6.82 10.96 2.70
CA MET A 126 -7.10 9.56 2.33
C MET A 126 -5.97 8.68 2.81
N MET A 127 -6.32 7.65 3.58
CA MET A 127 -5.38 6.68 4.12
C MET A 127 -5.05 5.60 3.09
N ARG A 128 -3.97 4.86 3.30
CA ARG A 128 -3.57 3.64 2.58
C ARG A 128 -3.39 3.85 1.07
N VAL A 129 -2.77 4.93 0.72
CA VAL A 129 -2.48 5.23 -0.69
C VAL A 129 -1.10 4.68 -1.04
N PRO A 130 -0.97 3.81 -2.07
CA PRO A 130 0.32 3.37 -2.57
C PRO A 130 1.18 4.57 -3.03
N TYR A 131 2.40 4.65 -2.52
CA TYR A 131 3.35 5.70 -2.87
C TYR A 131 4.15 5.27 -4.11
N ASP A 132 3.59 5.55 -5.29
CA ASP A 132 4.21 5.27 -6.59
C ASP A 132 4.65 6.57 -7.25
N SER A 133 5.95 6.68 -7.54
CA SER A 133 6.54 7.89 -8.13
C SER A 133 6.02 8.19 -9.54
N ALA A 134 5.73 7.16 -10.34
CA ALA A 134 5.18 7.33 -11.68
C ALA A 134 3.70 7.72 -11.65
N PHE A 135 2.94 7.17 -10.70
CA PHE A 135 1.54 7.56 -10.48
C PHE A 135 1.43 9.01 -10.00
N LYS A 136 2.31 9.42 -9.08
CA LYS A 136 2.40 10.79 -8.56
C LYS A 136 2.50 11.85 -9.68
N CYS A 137 3.21 11.56 -10.77
CA CYS A 137 3.33 12.50 -11.89
C CYS A 137 2.01 12.76 -12.62
N ARG A 138 1.07 11.82 -12.56
CA ARG A 138 -0.21 11.88 -13.27
C ARG A 138 -1.34 12.52 -12.48
N VAL A 139 -1.22 12.57 -11.15
CA VAL A 139 -2.28 13.06 -10.24
C VAL A 139 -1.80 14.31 -9.53
N GLU A 140 -1.96 15.45 -10.21
CA GLU A 140 -1.50 16.77 -9.75
C GLU A 140 -2.37 17.39 -8.64
N GLN A 141 -3.58 16.85 -8.42
CA GLN A 141 -4.57 17.40 -7.50
C GLN A 141 -4.32 16.98 -6.05
N VAL A 142 -3.38 16.06 -5.81
CA VAL A 142 -3.06 15.58 -4.46
C VAL A 142 -1.57 15.64 -4.19
N VAL A 143 -1.23 15.75 -2.92
CA VAL A 143 0.13 15.53 -2.41
C VAL A 143 0.14 14.15 -1.77
N PHE A 144 1.01 13.26 -2.28
CA PHE A 144 1.31 11.98 -1.64
C PHE A 144 2.37 12.22 -0.59
N THR A 145 2.09 11.86 0.66
CA THR A 145 2.94 12.16 1.81
C THR A 145 2.76 11.12 2.91
N GLY A 146 3.43 11.28 4.03
CA GLY A 146 3.20 10.48 5.22
C GLY A 146 3.38 8.98 4.98
N GLN A 147 4.50 8.56 4.40
CA GLN A 147 4.84 7.17 4.22
C GLN A 147 4.96 6.48 5.58
N TYR A 148 4.11 5.48 5.87
CA TYR A 148 4.02 4.90 7.20
C TYR A 148 4.35 3.40 7.28
N ALA A 149 4.23 2.65 6.20
CA ALA A 149 4.55 1.22 6.17
C ALA A 149 4.93 0.76 4.76
N GLN A 150 5.51 -0.42 4.68
CA GLN A 150 5.64 -1.18 3.45
C GLN A 150 4.64 -2.34 3.47
N GLU A 151 3.99 -2.59 2.34
CA GLU A 151 3.18 -3.77 2.11
C GLU A 151 3.88 -4.68 1.11
N SER A 152 3.65 -5.98 1.23
CA SER A 152 4.23 -6.99 0.34
C SER A 152 3.25 -8.13 0.09
N ILE A 153 3.42 -8.81 -1.04
CA ILE A 153 2.69 -10.04 -1.32
C ILE A 153 3.40 -11.22 -0.69
N ALA A 154 2.62 -12.08 -0.05
CA ALA A 154 3.07 -13.26 0.66
C ALA A 154 2.19 -14.48 0.34
N ILE A 155 2.57 -15.64 0.85
CA ILE A 155 1.81 -16.89 0.78
C ILE A 155 1.59 -17.40 2.20
N ALA A 156 0.32 -17.54 2.59
CA ALA A 156 -0.08 -18.32 3.76
C ALA A 156 -0.33 -19.77 3.33
N TYR A 157 -0.05 -20.72 4.20
CA TYR A 157 -0.11 -22.15 3.86
C TYR A 157 -0.46 -23.02 5.09
N ASP A 158 -1.02 -24.19 4.83
CA ASP A 158 -1.29 -25.21 5.84
C ASP A 158 0.01 -25.92 6.23
N THR A 159 0.37 -25.86 7.51
CA THR A 159 1.61 -26.44 8.05
C THR A 159 1.59 -27.97 8.11
N ALA A 160 0.43 -28.61 7.97
CA ALA A 160 0.34 -30.05 7.83
C ALA A 160 0.67 -30.57 6.40
N ILE A 161 0.59 -29.66 5.42
CA ILE A 161 0.86 -29.97 3.99
C ILE A 161 2.30 -29.60 3.63
N TYR A 162 2.79 -28.48 4.13
CA TYR A 162 4.12 -27.93 3.81
C TYR A 162 4.99 -27.86 5.05
N GLU A 163 6.14 -28.51 5.01
CA GLU A 163 7.14 -28.47 6.07
C GLU A 163 7.97 -27.18 6.04
N ASP A 164 8.67 -26.87 7.15
CA ASP A 164 9.41 -25.61 7.29
C ASP A 164 10.51 -25.42 6.23
N ASP A 165 11.11 -26.49 5.75
CA ASP A 165 12.17 -26.47 4.73
C ASP A 165 11.65 -26.64 3.30
N ASP A 166 10.33 -26.88 3.12
CA ASP A 166 9.67 -27.02 1.80
C ASP A 166 8.42 -26.13 1.67
N LYS A 167 8.55 -24.85 2.00
CA LYS A 167 7.46 -23.86 1.94
C LYS A 167 7.00 -23.60 0.50
N PRO A 168 5.68 -23.40 0.27
CA PRO A 168 5.13 -23.32 -1.08
C PRO A 168 5.59 -22.05 -1.82
N VAL A 169 5.97 -22.23 -3.06
CA VAL A 169 6.22 -21.16 -4.03
C VAL A 169 5.18 -21.24 -5.16
N PRO A 170 4.99 -20.20 -5.99
CA PRO A 170 3.96 -20.19 -7.03
C PRO A 170 3.99 -21.41 -7.97
N ALA A 171 5.14 -22.03 -8.17
CA ALA A 171 5.28 -23.23 -9.01
C ALA A 171 4.56 -24.47 -8.44
N TYR A 172 4.35 -24.55 -7.13
CA TYR A 172 3.65 -25.67 -6.48
C TYR A 172 2.16 -25.70 -6.84
N PHE A 173 1.58 -24.52 -7.14
CA PHE A 173 0.18 -24.40 -7.53
C PHE A 173 -0.16 -24.96 -8.92
N ARG A 174 0.76 -25.68 -9.54
CA ARG A 174 0.42 -26.59 -10.65
C ARG A 174 -0.36 -27.81 -10.14
N TYR A 175 -0.12 -28.21 -8.90
CA TYR A 175 -0.67 -29.41 -8.28
C TYR A 175 -1.60 -29.06 -7.13
N ASP A 176 -1.25 -28.05 -6.34
CA ASP A 176 -1.91 -27.65 -5.12
C ASP A 176 -2.87 -26.48 -5.36
N THR A 177 -3.91 -26.41 -4.55
CA THR A 177 -4.90 -25.33 -4.63
C THR A 177 -4.44 -24.09 -3.86
N VAL A 178 -4.72 -22.91 -4.41
CA VAL A 178 -4.41 -21.62 -3.78
C VAL A 178 -5.62 -20.69 -3.82
N ALA A 179 -5.96 -20.12 -2.66
CA ALA A 179 -6.98 -19.08 -2.52
C ALA A 179 -6.40 -17.70 -2.84
N VAL A 180 -7.16 -16.87 -3.53
CA VAL A 180 -6.85 -15.45 -3.78
C VAL A 180 -8.13 -14.62 -3.69
N GLU A 181 -7.98 -13.33 -3.41
CA GLU A 181 -9.04 -12.37 -3.67
C GLU A 181 -9.20 -12.18 -5.18
N ASN A 182 -10.46 -12.24 -5.65
CA ASN A 182 -10.79 -12.06 -7.07
C ASN A 182 -10.36 -10.69 -7.58
N ASP A 183 -9.84 -10.63 -8.81
CA ASP A 183 -9.36 -9.43 -9.47
C ASP A 183 -8.20 -8.70 -8.73
N SER A 184 -7.56 -9.37 -7.76
CA SER A 184 -6.38 -8.86 -7.07
C SER A 184 -5.11 -9.02 -7.93
N ILE A 185 -4.05 -8.30 -7.54
CA ILE A 185 -2.74 -8.47 -8.19
C ILE A 185 -2.18 -9.90 -8.04
N SER A 186 -2.53 -10.60 -6.95
CA SER A 186 -2.19 -12.01 -6.75
C SER A 186 -2.93 -12.93 -7.71
N ASP A 187 -4.22 -12.67 -7.96
CA ASP A 187 -5.00 -13.40 -8.96
C ASP A 187 -4.42 -13.22 -10.37
N PHE A 188 -4.16 -11.97 -10.78
CA PHE A 188 -3.56 -11.70 -12.10
C PHE A 188 -2.19 -12.34 -12.26
N TYR A 189 -1.35 -12.29 -11.22
CA TYR A 189 -0.05 -12.94 -11.24
C TYR A 189 -0.16 -14.44 -11.42
N LEU A 190 -0.92 -15.13 -10.57
CA LEU A 190 -1.06 -16.58 -10.63
C LEU A 190 -1.77 -17.04 -11.91
N SER A 191 -2.77 -16.30 -12.38
CA SER A 191 -3.48 -16.60 -13.61
C SER A 191 -2.58 -16.57 -14.85
N SER A 192 -1.53 -15.74 -14.85
CA SER A 192 -0.56 -15.62 -15.93
C SER A 192 0.73 -16.41 -15.68
N PHE A 193 0.97 -16.87 -14.45
CA PHE A 193 2.22 -17.53 -14.06
C PHE A 193 2.50 -18.77 -14.90
N ALA A 194 3.76 -18.87 -15.36
CA ALA A 194 4.23 -19.97 -16.22
C ALA A 194 3.31 -20.23 -17.44
N GLY A 195 2.78 -19.16 -18.06
CA GLY A 195 1.88 -19.26 -19.21
C GLY A 195 0.49 -19.80 -18.86
N GLY A 196 0.00 -19.54 -17.66
CA GLY A 196 -1.33 -19.94 -17.19
C GLY A 196 -1.43 -21.36 -16.65
N GLN A 197 -0.31 -22.06 -16.44
CA GLN A 197 -0.30 -23.46 -16.01
C GLN A 197 -0.87 -23.69 -14.61
N VAL A 198 -0.90 -22.65 -13.76
CA VAL A 198 -1.45 -22.75 -12.40
C VAL A 198 -2.91 -22.26 -12.31
N SER A 199 -3.44 -21.61 -13.34
CA SER A 199 -4.74 -20.94 -13.32
C SER A 199 -5.92 -21.86 -12.93
N GLY A 200 -5.84 -23.15 -13.26
CA GLY A 200 -6.86 -24.16 -12.93
C GLY A 200 -6.89 -24.56 -11.45
N LYS A 201 -5.92 -24.14 -10.66
CA LYS A 201 -5.82 -24.40 -9.21
C LYS A 201 -6.07 -23.16 -8.36
N VAL A 202 -6.21 -22.00 -9.00
CA VAL A 202 -6.56 -20.74 -8.33
C VAL A 202 -8.04 -20.71 -8.01
N GLN A 203 -8.36 -20.62 -6.73
CA GLN A 203 -9.72 -20.43 -6.22
C GLN A 203 -9.90 -18.96 -5.81
N ARG A 204 -10.93 -18.31 -6.37
CA ARG A 204 -11.19 -16.90 -6.20
C ARG A 204 -12.28 -16.67 -5.17
N PHE A 205 -12.03 -15.77 -4.24
CA PHE A 205 -12.93 -15.37 -3.18
C PHE A 205 -13.25 -13.87 -3.29
N PRO A 206 -14.38 -13.41 -2.75
CA PRO A 206 -14.74 -11.98 -2.79
C PRO A 206 -13.72 -11.06 -2.10
N ASP A 207 -13.09 -11.55 -1.04
CA ASP A 207 -12.09 -10.83 -0.25
C ASP A 207 -11.07 -11.81 0.39
N MET A 208 -10.02 -11.25 0.99
CA MET A 208 -8.98 -12.05 1.66
C MET A 208 -9.47 -12.72 2.95
N THR A 209 -10.50 -12.21 3.61
CA THR A 209 -11.08 -12.84 4.81
C THR A 209 -11.69 -14.19 4.44
N GLU A 210 -12.47 -14.23 3.36
CA GLU A 210 -13.05 -15.49 2.85
C GLU A 210 -11.96 -16.42 2.28
N ALA A 211 -10.94 -15.89 1.61
CA ALA A 211 -9.81 -16.67 1.12
C ALA A 211 -9.04 -17.35 2.27
N MET A 212 -8.79 -16.63 3.36
CA MET A 212 -8.14 -17.19 4.56
C MET A 212 -9.05 -18.16 5.31
N ALA A 213 -10.37 -17.92 5.35
CA ALA A 213 -11.33 -18.87 5.91
C ALA A 213 -11.33 -20.20 5.14
N ALA A 214 -11.23 -20.16 3.80
CA ALA A 214 -11.11 -21.36 2.97
C ALA A 214 -9.82 -22.14 3.23
N LEU A 215 -8.67 -21.45 3.40
CA LEU A 215 -7.42 -22.06 3.82
C LEU A 215 -7.55 -22.73 5.20
N ASN A 216 -8.06 -22.02 6.19
CA ASN A 216 -8.23 -22.53 7.54
C ASN A 216 -9.22 -23.70 7.64
N ALA A 217 -10.16 -23.80 6.70
CA ALA A 217 -11.08 -24.93 6.57
C ALA A 217 -10.51 -26.11 5.75
N GLY A 218 -9.25 -26.03 5.26
CA GLY A 218 -8.63 -27.06 4.43
C GLY A 218 -9.25 -27.19 3.02
N GLN A 219 -9.98 -26.17 2.55
CA GLN A 219 -10.52 -26.16 1.18
C GLN A 219 -9.45 -25.83 0.15
N THR A 220 -8.42 -25.09 0.55
CA THR A 220 -7.22 -24.82 -0.24
C THR A 220 -5.98 -25.15 0.57
N ASN A 221 -4.86 -25.41 -0.13
CA ASN A 221 -3.58 -25.74 0.50
C ASN A 221 -2.82 -24.47 0.93
N ALA A 222 -3.08 -23.36 0.23
CA ALA A 222 -2.45 -22.06 0.47
C ALA A 222 -3.41 -20.90 0.16
N ALA A 223 -3.03 -19.69 0.57
CA ALA A 223 -3.63 -18.43 0.13
C ALA A 223 -2.51 -17.44 -0.22
N MET A 224 -2.71 -16.62 -1.27
CA MET A 224 -1.74 -15.61 -1.69
C MET A 224 -2.38 -14.23 -1.72
N GLY A 225 -1.75 -13.26 -1.03
CA GLY A 225 -2.28 -11.91 -0.92
C GLY A 225 -1.35 -10.96 -0.16
N PRO A 226 -1.83 -9.77 0.24
CA PRO A 226 -1.08 -8.83 1.08
C PRO A 226 -0.72 -9.46 2.44
N LEU A 227 0.55 -9.30 2.83
CA LEU A 227 1.10 -9.92 4.04
C LEU A 227 0.25 -9.67 5.28
N GLY A 228 -0.12 -8.42 5.55
CA GLY A 228 -0.88 -8.10 6.75
C GLY A 228 -2.29 -8.71 6.77
N GLN A 229 -2.95 -8.87 5.62
CA GLN A 229 -4.25 -9.56 5.57
C GLN A 229 -4.08 -11.07 5.81
N LEU A 230 -3.02 -11.67 5.29
CA LEU A 230 -2.70 -13.07 5.55
C LEU A 230 -2.37 -13.29 7.03
N GLU A 231 -1.48 -12.47 7.62
CA GLU A 231 -1.12 -12.55 9.04
C GLU A 231 -2.34 -12.44 9.95
N TYR A 232 -3.25 -11.51 9.65
CA TYR A 232 -4.47 -11.31 10.41
C TYR A 232 -5.41 -12.52 10.37
N GLY A 233 -5.42 -13.25 9.25
CA GLY A 233 -6.27 -14.44 9.05
C GLY A 233 -5.63 -15.77 9.48
N LEU A 234 -4.38 -15.79 10.02
CA LEU A 234 -3.71 -17.04 10.44
C LEU A 234 -4.45 -17.73 11.59
N SER A 235 -4.37 -19.05 11.57
CA SER A 235 -4.74 -19.94 12.66
C SER A 235 -3.53 -20.67 13.23
N GLU A 236 -3.70 -21.50 14.26
CA GLU A 236 -2.61 -22.35 14.79
C GLU A 236 -2.09 -23.39 13.77
N ALA A 237 -2.88 -23.74 12.76
CA ALA A 237 -2.54 -24.71 11.73
C ALA A 237 -1.94 -24.08 10.47
N THR A 238 -1.83 -22.75 10.40
CA THR A 238 -1.36 -22.04 9.22
C THR A 238 -0.17 -21.14 9.52
N ALA A 239 0.71 -20.95 8.55
CA ALA A 239 1.85 -20.06 8.62
C ALA A 239 1.94 -19.20 7.38
N VAL A 240 2.73 -18.13 7.41
CA VAL A 240 2.95 -17.23 6.28
C VAL A 240 4.43 -17.08 5.98
N HIS A 241 4.77 -16.94 4.71
CA HIS A 241 6.13 -16.56 4.30
C HIS A 241 6.12 -15.70 3.03
N GLN A 242 7.26 -15.08 2.76
CA GLN A 242 7.46 -14.20 1.61
C GLN A 242 8.46 -14.85 0.64
N PRO A 243 8.02 -15.70 -0.30
CA PRO A 243 8.91 -16.31 -1.28
C PRO A 243 9.34 -15.29 -2.34
N PRO A 244 10.44 -15.55 -3.06
CA PRO A 244 10.75 -14.83 -4.28
C PRO A 244 9.65 -15.04 -5.33
N LEU A 245 9.06 -13.93 -5.81
CA LEU A 245 7.98 -13.95 -6.80
C LEU A 245 8.54 -13.60 -8.18
N ALA A 246 9.08 -14.61 -8.87
CA ALA A 246 9.71 -14.45 -10.18
C ALA A 246 8.72 -13.91 -11.23
N GLY A 247 9.09 -12.82 -11.91
CA GLY A 247 8.25 -12.18 -12.93
C GLY A 247 7.09 -11.35 -12.39
N PHE A 248 6.99 -11.17 -11.07
CA PHE A 248 6.01 -10.30 -10.45
C PHE A 248 6.55 -8.86 -10.40
N ALA A 249 5.98 -7.97 -11.20
CA ALA A 249 6.52 -6.63 -11.39
C ALA A 249 6.45 -5.77 -10.12
N VAL A 250 5.39 -5.93 -9.32
CA VAL A 250 5.16 -5.15 -8.09
C VAL A 250 4.75 -6.10 -6.97
N SER A 251 5.74 -6.66 -6.28
CA SER A 251 5.51 -7.54 -5.11
C SER A 251 5.59 -6.81 -3.77
N LYS A 252 6.02 -5.55 -3.78
CA LYS A 252 6.15 -4.67 -2.62
C LYS A 252 5.82 -3.24 -3.00
N TRP A 253 5.23 -2.49 -2.09
CA TRP A 253 4.96 -1.05 -2.25
C TRP A 253 4.92 -0.34 -0.90
N THR A 254 5.31 0.93 -0.90
CA THR A 254 5.19 1.80 0.26
C THR A 254 3.78 2.34 0.36
N LEU A 255 3.23 2.37 1.57
CA LEU A 255 1.94 2.95 1.90
C LEU A 255 2.14 4.33 2.52
N GLY A 256 1.33 5.26 2.09
CA GLY A 256 1.27 6.61 2.62
C GLY A 256 -0.15 7.13 2.62
N VAL A 257 -0.28 8.44 2.62
CA VAL A 257 -1.55 9.14 2.60
C VAL A 257 -1.61 10.17 1.48
N ALA A 258 -2.81 10.60 1.11
CA ALA A 258 -3.02 11.66 0.13
C ALA A 258 -3.79 12.83 0.76
N VAL A 259 -3.32 14.04 0.48
CA VAL A 259 -3.93 15.32 0.89
C VAL A 259 -4.15 16.18 -0.35
N ASN A 260 -5.20 17.00 -0.38
CA ASN A 260 -5.42 17.91 -1.49
C ASN A 260 -4.23 18.87 -1.66
N PHE A 261 -3.71 19.02 -2.88
CA PHE A 261 -2.50 19.81 -3.17
C PHE A 261 -2.62 21.30 -2.81
N ARG A 262 -3.84 21.83 -2.70
CA ARG A 262 -4.08 23.21 -2.30
C ARG A 262 -3.74 23.47 -0.82
N TYR A 263 -3.78 22.43 0.00
CA TYR A 263 -3.58 22.50 1.45
C TYR A 263 -2.21 21.94 1.85
N ARG A 264 -1.15 22.46 1.24
CA ARG A 264 0.23 22.03 1.53
C ARG A 264 0.62 22.12 3.01
N PRO A 265 0.22 23.16 3.78
CA PRO A 265 0.49 23.18 5.22
C PRO A 265 -0.06 21.95 5.94
N LEU A 266 -1.27 21.49 5.59
CA LEU A 266 -1.84 20.26 6.13
C LEU A 266 -1.01 19.04 5.73
N SER A 267 -0.54 18.96 4.49
CA SER A 267 0.27 17.82 4.06
C SER A 267 1.60 17.71 4.81
N TYR A 268 2.25 18.83 5.13
CA TYR A 268 3.45 18.85 5.95
C TYR A 268 3.16 18.43 7.40
N ALA A 269 2.09 18.96 8.00
CA ALA A 269 1.72 18.62 9.37
C ALA A 269 1.36 17.12 9.50
N VAL A 270 0.68 16.54 8.50
CA VAL A 270 0.39 15.10 8.44
C VAL A 270 1.67 14.29 8.29
N ASP A 271 2.60 14.72 7.43
CA ASP A 271 3.90 14.08 7.26
C ASP A 271 4.71 14.08 8.57
N ASP A 272 4.78 15.21 9.24
CA ASP A 272 5.47 15.36 10.52
C ASP A 272 4.86 14.44 11.59
N ALA A 273 3.54 14.39 11.73
CA ALA A 273 2.86 13.53 12.69
C ALA A 273 3.18 12.05 12.46
N ILE A 274 3.15 11.59 11.20
CA ILE A 274 3.52 10.23 10.83
C ILE A 274 5.01 9.97 11.09
N ASN A 275 5.89 10.93 10.78
CA ASN A 275 7.32 10.80 11.03
C ASN A 275 7.63 10.66 12.52
N TYR A 276 7.02 11.47 13.37
CA TYR A 276 7.19 11.35 14.83
C TYR A 276 6.67 10.00 15.34
N ALA A 277 5.51 9.55 14.85
CA ALA A 277 4.94 8.26 15.24
C ALA A 277 5.76 7.05 14.76
N LEU A 278 6.50 7.18 13.65
CA LEU A 278 7.47 6.17 13.21
C LEU A 278 8.69 6.15 14.14
N GLN A 279 9.24 7.34 14.46
CA GLN A 279 10.47 7.47 15.26
C GLN A 279 10.27 7.01 16.71
N ASP A 280 9.11 7.29 17.30
CA ASP A 280 8.79 6.90 18.68
C ASP A 280 8.18 5.50 18.82
N GLY A 281 7.96 4.81 17.68
CA GLY A 281 7.47 3.44 17.61
C GLY A 281 5.96 3.29 17.78
N ARG A 282 5.17 4.37 17.82
CA ARG A 282 3.69 4.27 17.91
C ARG A 282 3.09 3.47 16.75
N ILE A 283 3.59 3.69 15.52
CA ILE A 283 3.08 2.95 14.34
C ILE A 283 3.41 1.45 14.44
N ALA A 284 4.64 1.08 14.82
CA ALA A 284 5.00 -0.32 15.00
C ALA A 284 4.10 -1.02 16.04
N LYS A 285 3.79 -0.34 17.15
CA LYS A 285 2.89 -0.87 18.19
C LYS A 285 1.45 -1.04 17.69
N ILE A 286 0.98 -0.19 16.79
CA ILE A 286 -0.34 -0.39 16.16
C ILE A 286 -0.34 -1.71 15.39
N PHE A 287 0.62 -1.94 14.49
CA PHE A 287 0.71 -3.21 13.75
C PHE A 287 0.75 -4.40 14.68
N GLU A 288 1.61 -4.37 15.71
CA GLU A 288 1.72 -5.42 16.73
C GLU A 288 0.38 -5.68 17.45
N SER A 289 -0.40 -4.65 17.74
CA SER A 289 -1.70 -4.79 18.43
C SER A 289 -2.76 -5.53 17.61
N TYR A 290 -2.59 -5.60 16.30
CA TYR A 290 -3.40 -6.40 15.38
C TYR A 290 -2.74 -7.74 15.00
N GLY A 291 -1.62 -8.10 15.62
CA GLY A 291 -0.87 -9.32 15.33
C GLY A 291 -0.08 -9.29 14.02
N LEU A 292 0.24 -8.10 13.52
CA LEU A 292 0.88 -7.89 12.24
C LEU A 292 2.37 -7.57 12.38
N SER A 293 3.15 -8.03 11.43
CA SER A 293 4.54 -7.65 11.27
C SER A 293 4.66 -6.24 10.71
N PHE A 294 5.31 -5.34 11.45
CA PHE A 294 5.58 -4.00 10.95
C PHE A 294 6.77 -3.99 9.99
N GLN A 295 6.56 -3.58 8.76
CA GLN A 295 7.61 -3.31 7.78
C GLN A 295 7.74 -1.78 7.59
N PRO A 296 8.90 -1.19 7.96
CA PRO A 296 9.09 0.26 7.82
C PRO A 296 9.06 0.67 6.33
N PRO A 297 8.58 1.89 6.03
CA PRO A 297 8.55 2.37 4.66
C PRO A 297 9.97 2.53 4.10
N GLU A 298 10.17 2.21 2.83
CA GLU A 298 11.35 2.62 2.08
C GLU A 298 11.24 4.13 1.76
N ARG A 299 12.27 4.92 2.15
CA ARG A 299 12.34 6.38 1.97
C ARG A 299 13.49 6.76 1.06
#